data_03f611b1ed619499b5f93d21dd47cd72
#
_entry.id   03f611b1ed619499b5f93d21dd47cd72
#
_cell.length_a   1.000
_cell.length_b   1.000
_cell.length_c   1.000
_cell.angle_alpha   90.00
_cell.angle_beta   90.00
_cell.angle_gamma   90.00
#
_symmetry.space_group_name_H-M   'P 1'
#
loop_
_entity.id
_entity.type
_entity.pdbx_description
1 polymer ?
#
loop_
_entity_poly.entity_id
_entity_poly.type
_entity_poly.pdbx_seq_one_letter_code
_entity_poly.pdbx_strand_id
1 'polypeptide(L)'
;MRSRRLSLVRKTWLVAALFLSLPSAAVRAQTSMTAFLPEVNSHFRLSSNVRLVFDAKGYMEDGDLNRAQVGPSLQFNIRPLEKLKRITIFDMDDMKPMPVAFTIGYRYLPSSVQPAIHRLQPTVMFHIPFPGTILLSDRNRGDLDWSNGSFHWTYRNRFTGERRLTIRSYHPGAYASAEFFYQSQYAKWSSTHLFAGCLFPLSKHIQLDTYYEHANNTGPQPNHQVNAAGLIIDLYFPPYKH
;
A
#
# COMPACT_ATOMS: atom_id res chain seq x y z
N MET A 1 20.90 1.32 43.26
CA MET A 1 20.13 0.87 42.08
C MET A 1 19.57 2.04 41.26
N ARG A 2 20.34 3.08 40.89
CA ARG A 2 19.83 4.29 40.21
C ARG A 2 20.51 4.66 38.89
N SER A 3 21.46 3.84 38.36
CA SER A 3 22.28 4.28 37.22
C SER A 3 21.89 3.67 35.86
N ARG A 4 20.97 2.69 35.77
CA ARG A 4 20.61 2.04 34.50
C ARG A 4 19.49 2.71 33.69
N ARG A 5 18.73 3.64 34.28
CA ARG A 5 17.62 4.31 33.54
C ARG A 5 18.06 5.50 32.68
N LEU A 6 19.21 6.08 32.92
CA LEU A 6 19.71 7.23 32.15
C LEU A 6 20.36 6.87 30.81
N SER A 7 20.76 5.61 30.59
CA SER A 7 21.38 5.18 29.32
C SER A 7 20.39 4.89 28.21
N LEU A 8 19.16 4.51 28.53
CA LEU A 8 18.13 4.22 27.51
C LEU A 8 17.57 5.49 26.88
N VAL A 9 17.37 6.53 27.65
CA VAL A 9 16.82 7.82 27.17
C VAL A 9 17.82 8.52 26.24
N ARG A 10 19.12 8.41 26.47
CA ARG A 10 20.15 8.98 25.58
C ARG A 10 20.25 8.29 24.22
N LYS A 11 19.96 6.99 24.13
CA LYS A 11 20.01 6.24 22.87
C LYS A 11 18.81 6.53 21.94
N THR A 12 17.65 6.84 22.50
CA THR A 12 16.46 7.23 21.73
C THR A 12 16.58 8.61 21.08
N TRP A 13 17.27 9.56 21.71
CA TRP A 13 17.48 10.90 21.15
C TRP A 13 18.50 10.92 20.01
N LEU A 14 19.48 10.00 20.00
CA LEU A 14 20.45 9.86 18.91
C LEU A 14 19.84 9.33 17.63
N VAL A 15 18.86 8.43 17.72
CA VAL A 15 18.14 7.91 16.55
C VAL A 15 17.18 8.97 15.97
N ALA A 16 16.53 9.76 16.83
CA ALA A 16 15.68 10.85 16.37
C ALA A 16 16.47 11.99 15.70
N ALA A 17 17.68 12.30 16.21
CA ALA A 17 18.55 13.31 15.62
C ALA A 17 19.14 12.89 14.27
N LEU A 18 19.34 11.59 14.02
CA LEU A 18 19.85 11.08 12.75
C LEU A 18 18.82 11.21 11.60
N PHE A 19 17.52 11.20 11.92
CA PHE A 19 16.46 11.42 10.93
C PHE A 19 16.24 12.90 10.58
N LEU A 20 16.70 13.84 11.43
CA LEU A 20 16.56 15.28 11.22
C LEU A 20 17.74 15.92 10.47
N SER A 21 18.80 15.16 10.20
CA SER A 21 20.02 15.67 9.54
C SER A 21 20.18 15.23 8.08
N LEU A 22 19.11 14.85 7.40
CA LEU A 22 19.16 14.64 5.95
C LEU A 22 19.39 16.00 5.28
N PRO A 23 20.52 16.18 4.57
CA PRO A 23 20.77 17.45 3.91
C PRO A 23 19.69 17.69 2.88
N SER A 24 19.02 18.84 2.96
CA SER A 24 18.20 19.39 1.90
C SER A 24 19.11 19.76 0.74
N ALA A 25 19.62 18.74 0.02
CA ALA A 25 20.31 18.93 -1.24
C ALA A 25 19.34 19.62 -2.19
N ALA A 26 19.64 20.86 -2.52
CA ALA A 26 18.87 21.68 -3.42
C ALA A 26 18.70 20.99 -4.78
N VAL A 27 17.59 20.31 -4.97
CA VAL A 27 17.16 19.81 -6.28
C VAL A 27 16.52 20.97 -7.03
N ARG A 28 17.34 21.72 -7.75
CA ARG A 28 16.87 22.71 -8.73
C ARG A 28 16.42 21.94 -9.96
N ALA A 29 15.18 22.10 -10.38
CA ALA A 29 14.48 21.62 -11.58
C ALA A 29 13.59 20.38 -11.41
N GLN A 30 13.04 20.11 -10.23
CA GLN A 30 11.92 19.17 -10.07
C GLN A 30 10.64 19.95 -9.77
N THR A 31 9.58 19.71 -10.53
CA THR A 31 8.24 20.19 -10.17
C THR A 31 7.75 19.34 -9.00
N SER A 32 7.37 19.99 -7.90
CA SER A 32 6.75 19.32 -6.75
C SER A 32 5.26 19.59 -6.77
N MET A 33 4.47 18.54 -6.69
CA MET A 33 3.01 18.60 -6.69
C MET A 33 2.48 18.00 -5.39
N THR A 34 1.30 18.47 -4.96
CA THR A 34 0.60 17.93 -3.79
C THR A 34 -0.65 17.21 -4.24
N ALA A 35 -0.88 15.99 -3.74
CA ALA A 35 -2.04 15.20 -4.10
C ALA A 35 -2.76 14.66 -2.85
N PHE A 36 -4.06 14.37 -3.01
CA PHE A 36 -4.87 13.64 -2.06
C PHE A 36 -5.45 12.38 -2.72
N LEU A 37 -5.36 11.24 -2.04
CA LEU A 37 -5.68 9.92 -2.56
C LEU A 37 -6.76 9.24 -1.71
N PRO A 38 -8.04 9.63 -1.85
CA PRO A 38 -9.14 8.93 -1.18
C PRO A 38 -9.39 7.57 -1.84
N GLU A 39 -9.60 6.54 -1.02
CA GLU A 39 -9.87 5.18 -1.49
C GLU A 39 -10.87 4.48 -0.58
N VAL A 40 -11.77 3.69 -1.16
CA VAL A 40 -12.70 2.81 -0.45
C VAL A 40 -12.56 1.41 -1.02
N ASN A 41 -12.30 0.44 -0.14
CA ASN A 41 -12.23 -0.97 -0.49
C ASN A 41 -13.34 -1.74 0.22
N SER A 42 -14.07 -2.57 -0.52
CA SER A 42 -15.10 -3.45 0.01
C SER A 42 -14.69 -4.90 -0.18
N HIS A 43 -14.46 -5.61 0.93
CA HIS A 43 -13.95 -6.97 0.98
C HIS A 43 -15.07 -7.96 1.27
N PHE A 44 -15.47 -8.77 0.29
CA PHE A 44 -16.49 -9.81 0.44
C PHE A 44 -15.82 -11.18 0.52
N ARG A 45 -15.90 -11.82 1.67
CA ARG A 45 -15.36 -13.16 1.85
C ARG A 45 -16.29 -14.19 1.24
N LEU A 46 -15.87 -14.83 0.15
CA LEU A 46 -16.65 -15.86 -0.53
C LEU A 46 -16.41 -17.25 0.08
N SER A 47 -15.18 -17.53 0.48
CA SER A 47 -14.80 -18.78 1.17
C SER A 47 -13.62 -18.54 2.12
N SER A 48 -13.12 -19.61 2.74
CA SER A 48 -11.94 -19.52 3.60
C SER A 48 -10.68 -19.04 2.87
N ASN A 49 -10.62 -19.20 1.55
CA ASN A 49 -9.43 -18.92 0.75
C ASN A 49 -9.69 -17.93 -0.40
N VAL A 50 -10.95 -17.53 -0.61
CA VAL A 50 -11.35 -16.67 -1.74
C VAL A 50 -12.06 -15.44 -1.23
N ARG A 51 -11.64 -14.29 -1.72
CA ARG A 51 -12.22 -12.97 -1.42
C ARG A 51 -12.46 -12.20 -2.73
N LEU A 52 -13.63 -11.58 -2.82
CA LEU A 52 -13.92 -10.57 -3.82
C LEU A 52 -13.67 -9.19 -3.20
N VAL A 53 -12.98 -8.33 -3.93
CA VAL A 53 -12.70 -6.96 -3.49
C VAL A 53 -13.19 -6.00 -4.56
N PHE A 54 -13.95 -4.99 -4.16
CA PHE A 54 -14.23 -3.82 -4.99
C PHE A 54 -13.49 -2.65 -4.43
N ASP A 55 -12.74 -1.95 -5.28
CA ASP A 55 -12.08 -0.72 -4.90
C ASP A 55 -12.53 0.46 -5.75
N ALA A 56 -12.60 1.62 -5.10
CA ALA A 56 -12.79 2.91 -5.73
C ALA A 56 -11.77 3.88 -5.16
N LYS A 57 -10.91 4.42 -6.02
CA LYS A 57 -9.83 5.33 -5.66
C LYS A 57 -9.93 6.61 -6.48
N GLY A 58 -9.78 7.76 -5.82
CA GLY A 58 -9.61 9.06 -6.44
C GLY A 58 -8.13 9.48 -6.47
N TYR A 59 -7.76 10.28 -7.46
CA TYR A 59 -6.51 11.01 -7.51
C TYR A 59 -6.83 12.49 -7.68
N MET A 60 -6.68 13.23 -6.59
CA MET A 60 -6.94 14.67 -6.54
C MET A 60 -5.61 15.41 -6.47
N GLU A 61 -5.45 16.40 -7.33
CA GLU A 61 -4.26 17.20 -7.45
C GLU A 61 -4.68 18.67 -7.47
N ASP A 62 -4.09 19.47 -6.60
CA ASP A 62 -4.46 20.87 -6.39
C ASP A 62 -5.97 21.10 -6.14
N GLY A 63 -6.66 20.08 -5.57
CA GLY A 63 -8.10 20.11 -5.27
C GLY A 63 -9.00 19.56 -6.38
N ASP A 64 -8.49 19.30 -7.58
CA ASP A 64 -9.25 18.77 -8.71
C ASP A 64 -9.12 17.23 -8.82
N LEU A 65 -10.23 16.57 -9.11
CA LEU A 65 -10.24 15.12 -9.38
C LEU A 65 -9.76 14.85 -10.81
N ASN A 66 -8.49 14.55 -10.96
CA ASN A 66 -7.86 14.34 -12.26
C ASN A 66 -8.06 12.94 -12.81
N ARG A 67 -8.15 11.95 -11.91
CA ARG A 67 -8.33 10.53 -12.28
C ARG A 67 -9.08 9.79 -11.16
N ALA A 68 -9.88 8.84 -11.56
CA ALA A 68 -10.43 7.84 -10.66
C ALA A 68 -10.00 6.44 -11.11
N GLN A 69 -10.12 5.47 -10.22
CA GLN A 69 -9.96 4.05 -10.51
C GLN A 69 -11.09 3.32 -9.81
N VAL A 70 -11.74 2.40 -10.51
CA VAL A 70 -12.81 1.58 -9.93
C VAL A 70 -12.78 0.19 -10.55
N GLY A 71 -13.02 -0.83 -9.73
CA GLY A 71 -13.19 -2.18 -10.28
C GLY A 71 -13.10 -3.31 -9.28
N PRO A 72 -13.45 -4.53 -9.72
CA PRO A 72 -13.37 -5.75 -8.93
C PRO A 72 -11.99 -6.41 -8.99
N SER A 73 -11.67 -7.16 -7.94
CA SER A 73 -10.58 -8.14 -7.92
C SER A 73 -11.03 -9.41 -7.24
N LEU A 74 -10.49 -10.53 -7.69
CA LEU A 74 -10.65 -11.81 -7.04
C LEU A 74 -9.31 -12.23 -6.44
N GLN A 75 -9.28 -12.42 -5.13
CA GLN A 75 -8.09 -12.81 -4.37
C GLN A 75 -8.22 -14.27 -3.92
N PHE A 76 -7.17 -15.03 -4.17
CA PHE A 76 -6.99 -16.41 -3.77
C PHE A 76 -5.83 -16.51 -2.79
N ASN A 77 -6.05 -17.12 -1.63
CA ASN A 77 -5.01 -17.30 -0.63
C ASN A 77 -4.58 -18.76 -0.64
N ILE A 78 -3.30 -18.99 -0.83
CA ILE A 78 -2.71 -20.31 -0.88
C ILE A 78 -2.24 -20.65 0.54
N ARG A 79 -2.83 -21.69 1.12
CA ARG A 79 -2.32 -22.25 2.37
C ARG A 79 -1.09 -23.08 2.06
N PRO A 80 0.03 -22.88 2.75
CA PRO A 80 1.16 -23.79 2.61
C PRO A 80 0.75 -25.18 3.08
N LEU A 81 1.37 -26.20 2.52
CA LEU A 81 1.17 -27.59 2.91
C LEU A 81 1.59 -27.84 4.38
N GLU A 82 2.49 -27.02 4.91
CA GLU A 82 2.88 -27.04 6.31
C GLU A 82 2.00 -26.11 7.14
N LYS A 83 1.61 -26.55 8.33
CA LYS A 83 0.88 -25.77 9.33
C LYS A 83 1.77 -24.65 9.90
N LEU A 84 2.00 -23.60 9.15
CA LEU A 84 2.54 -22.38 9.74
C LEU A 84 1.61 -21.93 10.86
N LYS A 85 2.17 -21.67 12.05
CA LYS A 85 1.40 -21.19 13.20
C LYS A 85 0.58 -19.99 12.75
N ARG A 86 -0.73 -20.04 12.99
CA ARG A 86 -1.62 -18.89 12.78
C ARG A 86 -1.03 -17.68 13.49
N ILE A 87 -0.68 -16.66 12.71
CA ILE A 87 -0.22 -15.41 13.27
C ILE A 87 -1.47 -14.60 13.53
N THR A 88 -1.91 -14.59 14.78
CA THR A 88 -3.08 -13.81 15.27
C THR A 88 -2.81 -12.30 15.31
N ILE A 89 -1.84 -11.82 14.55
CA ILE A 89 -1.34 -10.46 14.65
C ILE A 89 -2.27 -9.44 13.99
N PHE A 90 -3.12 -9.89 13.03
CA PHE A 90 -3.93 -8.99 12.21
C PHE A 90 -5.37 -9.47 12.18
N ASP A 91 -6.10 -9.22 13.27
CA ASP A 91 -7.46 -9.75 13.49
C ASP A 91 -8.51 -9.21 12.50
N MET A 92 -8.26 -8.06 11.85
CA MET A 92 -9.20 -7.46 10.89
C MET A 92 -9.09 -8.10 9.51
N ASP A 93 -7.89 -8.27 8.99
CA ASP A 93 -7.66 -8.97 7.74
C ASP A 93 -7.18 -10.38 8.01
N ASP A 94 -8.13 -11.31 8.13
CA ASP A 94 -7.86 -12.74 8.40
C ASP A 94 -7.12 -13.45 7.25
N MET A 95 -6.89 -12.76 6.14
CA MET A 95 -6.11 -13.25 5.00
C MET A 95 -4.65 -12.77 5.00
N LYS A 96 -4.30 -11.72 5.74
CA LYS A 96 -2.90 -11.30 5.94
C LYS A 96 -1.98 -12.39 6.53
N PRO A 97 -2.46 -13.29 7.42
CA PRO A 97 -1.64 -14.40 7.89
C PRO A 97 -1.33 -15.47 6.84
N MET A 98 -1.97 -15.42 5.67
CA MET A 98 -1.70 -16.37 4.59
C MET A 98 -0.38 -16.02 3.91
N PRO A 99 0.59 -16.96 3.82
CA PRO A 99 1.94 -16.65 3.34
C PRO A 99 1.98 -16.25 1.87
N VAL A 100 1.03 -16.72 1.05
CA VAL A 100 0.94 -16.40 -0.37
C VAL A 100 -0.50 -16.05 -0.74
N ALA A 101 -0.66 -14.93 -1.39
CA ALA A 101 -1.93 -14.51 -1.99
C ALA A 101 -1.72 -14.22 -3.48
N PHE A 102 -2.64 -14.71 -4.31
CA PHE A 102 -2.74 -14.38 -5.72
C PHE A 102 -4.00 -13.57 -5.95
N THR A 103 -3.90 -12.47 -6.68
CA THR A 103 -5.04 -11.61 -7.00
C THR A 103 -5.08 -11.34 -8.50
N ILE A 104 -6.26 -11.39 -9.07
CA ILE A 104 -6.51 -10.87 -10.41
C ILE A 104 -7.59 -9.80 -10.32
N GLY A 105 -7.28 -8.60 -10.80
CA GLY A 105 -8.18 -7.46 -10.75
C GLY A 105 -8.38 -6.84 -12.12
N TYR A 106 -9.57 -6.31 -12.35
CA TYR A 106 -9.84 -5.42 -13.47
C TYR A 106 -10.11 -4.02 -12.91
N ARG A 107 -9.61 -3.00 -13.59
CA ARG A 107 -9.81 -1.60 -13.24
C ARG A 107 -10.20 -0.78 -14.46
N TYR A 108 -11.21 0.04 -14.27
CA TYR A 108 -11.52 1.12 -15.17
C TYR A 108 -11.00 2.43 -14.58
N LEU A 109 -10.20 3.17 -15.34
CA LEU A 109 -9.58 4.40 -14.91
C LEU A 109 -10.08 5.56 -15.78
N PRO A 110 -11.23 6.16 -15.45
CA PRO A 110 -11.66 7.41 -16.09
C PRO A 110 -10.75 8.55 -15.69
N SER A 111 -10.54 9.49 -16.61
CA SER A 111 -9.75 10.69 -16.38
C SER A 111 -10.40 11.88 -17.08
N SER A 112 -10.32 13.06 -16.48
CA SER A 112 -10.77 14.32 -17.09
C SER A 112 -9.76 14.88 -18.10
N VAL A 113 -8.50 14.44 -18.01
CA VAL A 113 -7.36 15.00 -18.76
C VAL A 113 -6.76 14.05 -19.80
N GLN A 114 -7.08 12.77 -19.73
CA GLN A 114 -6.53 11.73 -20.61
C GLN A 114 -7.62 10.73 -21.02
N PRO A 115 -7.44 9.97 -22.12
CA PRO A 115 -8.33 8.86 -22.43
C PRO A 115 -8.43 7.87 -21.29
N ALA A 116 -9.62 7.28 -21.11
CA ALA A 116 -9.84 6.25 -20.10
C ALA A 116 -8.95 5.02 -20.34
N ILE A 117 -8.53 4.38 -19.27
CA ILE A 117 -7.67 3.20 -19.30
C ILE A 117 -8.48 1.99 -18.78
N HIS A 118 -8.39 0.89 -19.49
CA HIS A 118 -8.81 -0.43 -19.04
C HIS A 118 -7.57 -1.19 -18.58
N ARG A 119 -7.55 -1.63 -17.34
CA ARG A 119 -6.39 -2.25 -16.71
C ARG A 119 -6.70 -3.63 -16.19
N LEU A 120 -5.87 -4.61 -16.51
CA LEU A 120 -5.84 -5.91 -15.85
C LEU A 120 -4.66 -5.94 -14.88
N GLN A 121 -4.90 -6.43 -13.64
CA GLN A 121 -3.92 -6.39 -12.55
C GLN A 121 -3.68 -7.77 -11.94
N PRO A 122 -2.86 -8.65 -12.54
CA PRO A 122 -2.35 -9.82 -11.85
C PRO A 122 -1.38 -9.39 -10.74
N THR A 123 -1.54 -9.98 -9.55
CA THR A 123 -0.72 -9.68 -8.37
C THR A 123 -0.39 -10.97 -7.63
N VAL A 124 0.85 -11.10 -7.21
CA VAL A 124 1.30 -12.11 -6.24
C VAL A 124 1.85 -11.40 -5.02
N MET A 125 1.44 -11.82 -3.83
CA MET A 125 1.90 -11.26 -2.58
C MET A 125 2.43 -12.37 -1.67
N PHE A 126 3.59 -12.12 -1.09
CA PHE A 126 4.21 -12.97 -0.09
C PHE A 126 4.17 -12.29 1.26
N HIS A 127 3.81 -13.03 2.31
CA HIS A 127 3.81 -12.55 3.69
C HIS A 127 4.77 -13.36 4.53
N ILE A 128 5.70 -12.68 5.19
CA ILE A 128 6.75 -13.28 6.02
C ILE A 128 6.64 -12.68 7.43
N PRO A 129 6.09 -13.45 8.39
CA PRO A 129 5.99 -12.99 9.77
C PRO A 129 7.33 -13.07 10.50
N PHE A 130 7.60 -12.06 11.30
CA PHE A 130 8.75 -11.99 12.17
C PHE A 130 8.34 -11.88 13.65
N PRO A 131 9.20 -12.28 14.60
CA PRO A 131 8.98 -12.07 16.02
C PRO A 131 8.73 -10.58 16.34
N GLY A 132 7.93 -10.30 17.38
CA GLY A 132 7.65 -8.93 17.82
C GLY A 132 6.52 -8.24 17.07
N THR A 133 5.55 -9.02 16.56
CA THR A 133 4.36 -8.51 15.85
C THR A 133 4.70 -7.75 14.55
N ILE A 134 5.74 -8.19 13.85
CA ILE A 134 6.18 -7.60 12.58
C ILE A 134 5.76 -8.53 11.43
N LEU A 135 5.20 -7.94 10.38
CA LEU A 135 4.90 -8.61 9.12
C LEU A 135 5.67 -7.92 8.01
N LEU A 136 6.49 -8.68 7.28
CA LEU A 136 7.05 -8.23 6.01
C LEU A 136 6.18 -8.78 4.88
N SER A 137 5.92 -7.92 3.89
CA SER A 137 5.17 -8.31 2.70
C SER A 137 5.93 -7.87 1.46
N ASP A 138 5.94 -8.75 0.45
CA ASP A 138 6.47 -8.46 -0.88
C ASP A 138 5.35 -8.65 -1.90
N ARG A 139 4.93 -7.55 -2.54
CA ARG A 139 3.88 -7.52 -3.55
C ARG A 139 4.46 -7.31 -4.94
N ASN A 140 4.23 -8.27 -5.81
CA ASN A 140 4.61 -8.24 -7.22
C ASN A 140 3.34 -8.08 -8.06
N ARG A 141 3.21 -6.98 -8.82
CA ARG A 141 2.01 -6.64 -9.58
C ARG A 141 2.34 -6.25 -11.01
N GLY A 142 1.59 -6.79 -11.96
CA GLY A 142 1.54 -6.30 -13.33
C GLY A 142 0.33 -5.39 -13.52
N ASP A 143 0.52 -4.23 -14.10
CA ASP A 143 -0.56 -3.37 -14.61
C ASP A 143 -0.53 -3.47 -16.15
N LEU A 144 -1.54 -4.09 -16.75
CA LEU A 144 -1.67 -4.26 -18.19
C LEU A 144 -2.74 -3.28 -18.67
N ASP A 145 -2.33 -2.24 -19.38
CA ASP A 145 -3.13 -1.05 -19.69
C ASP A 145 -3.48 -1.00 -21.18
N TRP A 146 -4.77 -0.87 -21.46
CA TRP A 146 -5.30 -0.58 -22.79
C TRP A 146 -6.00 0.78 -22.78
N SER A 147 -5.57 1.66 -23.65
CA SER A 147 -6.15 3.00 -23.79
C SER A 147 -6.01 3.46 -25.24
N ASN A 148 -7.11 3.89 -25.84
CA ASN A 148 -7.14 4.47 -27.21
C ASN A 148 -6.36 3.66 -28.26
N GLY A 149 -6.52 2.33 -28.25
CA GLY A 149 -5.85 1.41 -29.18
C GLY A 149 -4.37 1.12 -28.86
N SER A 150 -3.81 1.73 -27.82
CA SER A 150 -2.44 1.49 -27.37
C SER A 150 -2.40 0.54 -26.18
N PHE A 151 -1.37 -0.28 -26.11
CA PHE A 151 -1.10 -1.18 -25.00
C PHE A 151 0.22 -0.82 -24.32
N HIS A 152 0.18 -0.69 -22.99
CA HIS A 152 1.36 -0.51 -22.16
C HIS A 152 1.28 -1.44 -20.96
N TRP A 153 2.42 -1.80 -20.41
CA TRP A 153 2.46 -2.55 -19.16
C TRP A 153 3.44 -1.93 -18.17
N THR A 154 3.14 -2.10 -16.90
CA THR A 154 3.99 -1.67 -15.80
C THR A 154 4.15 -2.82 -14.83
N TYR A 155 5.38 -3.18 -14.50
CA TYR A 155 5.67 -4.06 -13.38
C TYR A 155 5.90 -3.21 -12.13
N ARG A 156 5.29 -3.62 -11.03
CA ARG A 156 5.41 -2.94 -9.74
C ARG A 156 5.80 -3.94 -8.66
N ASN A 157 6.83 -3.61 -7.92
CA ASN A 157 7.25 -4.37 -6.76
C ASN A 157 7.18 -3.47 -5.53
N ARG A 158 6.47 -3.91 -4.48
CA ARG A 158 6.33 -3.18 -3.22
C ARG A 158 6.74 -4.05 -2.05
N PHE A 159 7.73 -3.59 -1.31
CA PHE A 159 8.09 -4.11 -0.01
C PHE A 159 7.43 -3.30 1.09
N THR A 160 6.80 -3.99 2.05
CA THR A 160 6.13 -3.38 3.19
C THR A 160 6.58 -4.03 4.48
N GLY A 161 7.01 -3.22 5.44
CA GLY A 161 7.18 -3.62 6.82
C GLY A 161 6.04 -3.05 7.67
N GLU A 162 5.27 -3.93 8.30
CA GLU A 162 4.13 -3.56 9.15
C GLU A 162 4.37 -4.06 10.58
N ARG A 163 4.03 -3.26 11.56
CA ARG A 163 4.08 -3.62 12.97
C ARG A 163 2.79 -3.27 13.66
N ARG A 164 2.19 -4.25 14.35
CA ARG A 164 1.08 -4.00 15.26
C ARG A 164 1.58 -3.38 16.54
N LEU A 165 0.98 -2.27 16.91
CA LEU A 165 1.22 -1.56 18.15
C LEU A 165 0.17 -1.95 19.19
N THR A 166 0.50 -1.83 20.48
CA THR A 166 -0.47 -2.04 21.56
C THR A 166 -0.52 -0.77 22.41
N ILE A 167 -1.67 -0.11 22.38
CA ILE A 167 -1.94 1.11 23.15
C ILE A 167 -3.15 0.80 24.05
N ARG A 168 -2.88 0.32 25.26
CA ARG A 168 -3.91 -0.21 26.17
C ARG A 168 -4.65 -1.39 25.50
N SER A 169 -5.97 -1.26 25.30
CA SER A 169 -6.83 -2.25 24.61
C SER A 169 -6.94 -2.03 23.09
N TYR A 170 -6.33 -0.98 22.57
CA TYR A 170 -6.38 -0.64 21.14
C TYR A 170 -5.12 -1.11 20.42
N HIS A 171 -5.29 -1.66 19.21
CA HIS A 171 -4.21 -2.31 18.46
C HIS A 171 -4.06 -1.74 17.04
N PRO A 172 -3.59 -0.48 16.89
CA PRO A 172 -3.30 0.07 15.56
C PRO A 172 -2.07 -0.59 14.94
N GLY A 173 -1.99 -0.55 13.60
CA GLY A 173 -0.79 -0.91 12.84
C GLY A 173 -0.03 0.34 12.42
N ALA A 174 1.30 0.26 12.37
CA ALA A 174 2.14 1.24 11.69
C ALA A 174 2.92 0.52 10.61
N TYR A 175 3.11 1.17 9.44
CA TYR A 175 3.86 0.56 8.36
C TYR A 175 4.71 1.57 7.60
N ALA A 176 5.71 1.05 6.92
CA ALA A 176 6.46 1.75 5.89
C ALA A 176 6.61 0.85 4.67
N SER A 177 6.59 1.44 3.48
CA SER A 177 6.72 0.70 2.21
C SER A 177 7.60 1.45 1.23
N ALA A 178 8.26 0.68 0.36
CA ALA A 178 8.92 1.17 -0.84
C ALA A 178 8.37 0.43 -2.05
N GLU A 179 7.94 1.16 -3.07
CA GLU A 179 7.42 0.60 -4.32
C GLU A 179 8.22 1.11 -5.50
N PHE A 180 8.56 0.20 -6.41
CA PHE A 180 9.36 0.45 -7.60
C PHE A 180 8.55 0.09 -8.84
N PHE A 181 8.68 0.91 -9.90
CA PHE A 181 7.90 0.78 -11.13
C PHE A 181 8.82 0.65 -12.33
N TYR A 182 8.74 -0.49 -13.03
CA TYR A 182 9.30 -0.63 -14.35
C TYR A 182 8.20 -0.42 -15.39
N GLN A 183 8.35 0.57 -16.25
CA GLN A 183 7.32 0.96 -17.23
C GLN A 183 7.78 0.68 -18.66
N SER A 184 6.99 -0.10 -19.41
CA SER A 184 7.32 -0.48 -20.79
C SER A 184 7.47 0.70 -21.72
N GLN A 185 6.67 1.76 -21.51
CA GLN A 185 6.74 2.99 -22.32
C GLN A 185 8.08 3.73 -22.22
N TYR A 186 8.82 3.54 -21.13
CA TYR A 186 10.16 4.15 -20.94
C TYR A 186 11.28 3.12 -20.97
N ALA A 187 10.95 1.82 -21.02
CA ALA A 187 11.88 0.68 -20.97
C ALA A 187 12.88 0.76 -19.80
N LYS A 188 12.45 1.31 -18.63
CA LYS A 188 13.31 1.50 -17.45
C LYS A 188 12.51 1.49 -16.14
N TRP A 189 13.22 1.37 -15.02
CA TRP A 189 12.68 1.72 -13.70
C TRP A 189 12.48 3.25 -13.65
N SER A 190 11.24 3.67 -13.64
CA SER A 190 10.88 5.05 -13.92
C SER A 190 10.17 5.75 -12.76
N SER A 191 9.87 5.01 -11.69
CA SER A 191 9.21 5.60 -10.54
C SER A 191 9.58 4.86 -9.27
N THR A 192 9.73 5.60 -8.17
CA THR A 192 9.92 5.08 -6.82
C THR A 192 8.98 5.80 -5.87
N HIS A 193 8.16 5.06 -5.15
CA HIS A 193 7.22 5.61 -4.18
C HIS A 193 7.57 5.10 -2.79
N LEU A 194 7.68 6.01 -1.83
CA LEU A 194 7.89 5.72 -0.42
C LEU A 194 6.61 6.05 0.36
N PHE A 195 6.21 5.14 1.24
CA PHE A 195 5.00 5.30 2.03
C PHE A 195 5.32 5.16 3.52
N ALA A 196 4.64 5.93 4.34
CA ALA A 196 4.57 5.74 5.78
C ALA A 196 3.12 5.94 6.22
N GLY A 197 2.57 5.00 6.98
CA GLY A 197 1.15 5.05 7.31
C GLY A 197 0.78 4.32 8.59
N CYS A 198 -0.48 4.47 8.95
CA CYS A 198 -1.07 3.85 10.13
C CYS A 198 -2.43 3.25 9.80
N LEU A 199 -2.67 2.05 10.31
CA LEU A 199 -3.90 1.28 10.21
C LEU A 199 -4.66 1.42 11.53
N PHE A 200 -5.89 1.89 11.45
CA PHE A 200 -6.77 2.11 12.61
C PHE A 200 -8.00 1.19 12.50
N PRO A 201 -8.05 0.06 13.21
CA PRO A 201 -9.24 -0.76 13.30
C PRO A 201 -10.32 -0.01 14.09
N LEU A 202 -11.33 0.53 13.39
CA LEU A 202 -12.43 1.30 14.01
C LEU A 202 -13.52 0.39 14.55
N SER A 203 -13.79 -0.73 13.86
CA SER A 203 -14.76 -1.73 14.28
C SER A 203 -14.38 -3.10 13.72
N LYS A 204 -15.20 -4.15 13.95
CA LYS A 204 -15.00 -5.49 13.35
C LYS A 204 -15.10 -5.51 11.81
N HIS A 205 -15.64 -4.46 11.23
CA HIS A 205 -15.94 -4.39 9.80
C HIS A 205 -15.31 -3.19 9.11
N ILE A 206 -14.70 -2.26 9.85
CA ILE A 206 -14.20 -1.01 9.30
C ILE A 206 -12.77 -0.77 9.80
N GLN A 207 -11.85 -0.62 8.85
CA GLN A 207 -10.49 -0.18 9.11
C GLN A 207 -10.23 1.10 8.33
N LEU A 208 -9.57 2.05 8.96
CA LEU A 208 -9.07 3.26 8.34
C LEU A 208 -7.56 3.12 8.17
N ASP A 209 -7.06 3.40 6.97
CA ASP A 209 -5.64 3.51 6.67
C ASP A 209 -5.34 4.95 6.27
N THR A 210 -4.41 5.57 6.95
CA THR A 210 -3.93 6.91 6.62
C THR A 210 -2.44 6.85 6.33
N TYR A 211 -2.02 7.44 5.21
CA TYR A 211 -0.61 7.41 4.84
C TYR A 211 -0.14 8.69 4.17
N TYR A 212 1.15 8.89 4.25
CA TYR A 212 1.90 9.82 3.42
C TYR A 212 2.63 9.02 2.34
N GLU A 213 2.65 9.57 1.13
CA GLU A 213 3.37 9.04 -0.02
C GLU A 213 4.30 10.11 -0.58
N HIS A 214 5.56 9.73 -0.82
CA HIS A 214 6.51 10.51 -1.60
C HIS A 214 6.84 9.74 -2.87
N ALA A 215 6.43 10.25 -4.01
CA ALA A 215 6.66 9.66 -5.32
C ALA A 215 7.73 10.45 -6.08
N ASN A 216 8.74 9.75 -6.58
CA ASN A 216 9.76 10.31 -7.47
C ASN A 216 9.61 9.66 -8.86
N ASN A 217 9.14 10.46 -9.83
CA ASN A 217 8.89 10.03 -11.19
C ASN A 217 9.98 10.53 -12.12
N THR A 218 10.78 9.60 -12.64
CA THR A 218 11.92 9.85 -13.55
C THR A 218 11.62 9.40 -14.98
N GLY A 219 10.39 8.92 -15.24
CA GLY A 219 9.90 8.49 -16.55
C GLY A 219 9.72 9.67 -17.48
N PRO A 220 8.82 10.63 -17.15
CA PRO A 220 8.58 11.82 -17.95
C PRO A 220 9.76 12.79 -17.90
N GLN A 221 9.78 13.72 -18.86
CA GLN A 221 10.70 14.83 -18.87
C GLN A 221 9.90 16.14 -18.82
N PRO A 222 10.12 17.04 -17.85
CA PRO A 222 11.08 16.92 -16.73
C PRO A 222 10.65 15.90 -15.68
N ASN A 223 11.59 15.44 -14.89
CA ASN A 223 11.28 14.61 -13.71
C ASN A 223 10.41 15.39 -12.73
N HIS A 224 9.45 14.69 -12.11
CA HIS A 224 8.62 15.36 -11.11
C HIS A 224 8.43 14.54 -9.85
N GLN A 225 8.25 15.23 -8.74
CA GLN A 225 7.97 14.65 -7.44
C GLN A 225 6.53 14.95 -7.05
N VAL A 226 5.89 13.97 -6.41
CA VAL A 226 4.54 14.14 -5.85
C VAL A 226 4.60 13.80 -4.37
N ASN A 227 4.05 14.68 -3.54
CA ASN A 227 3.80 14.44 -2.14
C ASN A 227 2.29 14.26 -1.96
N ALA A 228 1.86 13.11 -1.48
CA ALA A 228 0.45 12.81 -1.35
C ALA A 228 0.08 12.40 0.07
N ALA A 229 -1.11 12.80 0.49
CA ALA A 229 -1.79 12.21 1.63
C ALA A 229 -2.82 11.20 1.12
N GLY A 230 -2.85 10.01 1.69
CA GLY A 230 -3.84 8.98 1.35
C GLY A 230 -4.74 8.66 2.53
N LEU A 231 -5.99 8.35 2.19
CA LEU A 231 -7.00 7.91 3.12
C LEU A 231 -7.74 6.71 2.50
N ILE A 232 -7.62 5.54 3.13
CA ILE A 232 -8.30 4.33 2.69
C ILE A 232 -9.31 3.90 3.74
N ILE A 233 -10.52 3.60 3.32
CA ILE A 233 -11.54 2.98 4.15
C ILE A 233 -11.72 1.54 3.66
N ASP A 234 -11.33 0.58 4.49
CA ASP A 234 -11.56 -0.84 4.24
C ASP A 234 -12.82 -1.31 4.94
N LEU A 235 -13.75 -1.87 4.17
CA LEU A 235 -15.02 -2.43 4.63
C LEU A 235 -14.98 -3.96 4.49
N TYR A 236 -15.11 -4.69 5.59
CA TYR A 236 -15.03 -6.16 5.63
C TYR A 236 -16.42 -6.77 5.84
N PHE A 237 -16.86 -7.57 4.88
CA PHE A 237 -18.12 -8.29 4.94
C PHE A 237 -17.86 -9.79 5.20
N PRO A 238 -18.39 -10.34 6.30
CA PRO A 238 -18.24 -11.76 6.62
C PRO A 238 -18.94 -12.63 5.56
N PRO A 239 -18.59 -13.94 5.48
CA PRO A 239 -19.28 -14.84 4.56
C PRO A 239 -20.76 -14.92 4.93
N TYR A 240 -21.59 -14.98 3.88
CA TYR A 240 -23.03 -15.20 4.07
C TYR A 240 -23.23 -16.58 4.74
N LYS A 241 -23.85 -16.59 5.92
CA LYS A 241 -24.22 -17.84 6.59
C LYS A 241 -25.55 -18.32 5.97
N HIS A 242 -25.51 -19.39 5.21
CA HIS A 242 -26.71 -20.15 4.83
C HIS A 242 -27.24 -20.93 6.01
#